data_6c0dd017c858286ce92e1e3793ca5e41
#
_entry.id   6c0dd017c858286ce92e1e3793ca5e41
#
_cell.length_a   1.000
_cell.length_b   1.000
_cell.length_c   1.000
_cell.angle_alpha   90.00
_cell.angle_beta   90.00
_cell.angle_gamma   90.00
#
_symmetry.space_group_name_H-M   'P 1'
#
loop_
_entity.id
_entity.type
_entity.pdbx_description
1 polymer ?
#
loop_
_entity_poly.entity_id
_entity_poly.type
_entity_poly.pdbx_seq_one_letter_code
_entity_poly.pdbx_strand_id
1 'polypeptide(L)'
;MLLGLRTVIYKAPDLAKAKEWYGRVFGIAPYFDEPFYVGYNVGGYELGLDPDTKGEKPGPGGSVAYWGVKDLKAMLEKLEAENVKIARKAQDVGEGILVAAIDDPFGNRIGLIENPHFKL
;
A
#
# COMPACT_ATOMS: atom_id res chain seq x y z
N MET A 1 -23.77 -11.34 -5.07
CA MET A 1 -23.54 -9.89 -4.95
C MET A 1 -22.26 -9.64 -4.20
N LEU A 2 -21.56 -8.57 -4.55
CA LEU A 2 -20.33 -8.18 -3.87
C LEU A 2 -20.69 -7.44 -2.58
N LEU A 3 -19.92 -7.71 -1.51
CA LEU A 3 -20.14 -7.07 -0.21
C LEU A 3 -19.16 -5.91 0.06
N GLY A 4 -18.22 -5.68 -0.85
CA GLY A 4 -17.20 -4.64 -0.71
C GLY A 4 -15.81 -5.22 -0.59
N LEU A 5 -14.82 -4.35 -0.55
CA LEU A 5 -13.42 -4.73 -0.46
C LEU A 5 -13.13 -5.36 0.91
N ARG A 6 -12.36 -6.43 0.92
CA ARG A 6 -11.93 -7.13 2.14
C ARG A 6 -10.43 -7.09 2.34
N THR A 7 -9.67 -7.39 1.28
CA THR A 7 -8.22 -7.49 1.38
C THR A 7 -7.56 -7.05 0.09
N VAL A 8 -6.37 -6.47 0.20
CA VAL A 8 -5.48 -6.20 -0.92
C VAL A 8 -4.20 -6.99 -0.65
N ILE A 9 -3.80 -7.84 -1.57
CA ILE A 9 -2.64 -8.69 -1.41
C ILE A 9 -1.52 -8.20 -2.32
N TYR A 10 -0.36 -7.93 -1.71
CA TYR A 10 0.87 -7.63 -2.44
C TYR A 10 1.77 -8.86 -2.39
N LYS A 11 2.30 -9.24 -3.54
CA LYS A 11 3.23 -10.37 -3.62
C LYS A 11 4.60 -9.95 -3.12
N ALA A 12 5.16 -10.72 -2.22
CA ALA A 12 6.40 -10.39 -1.54
C ALA A 12 7.23 -11.66 -1.32
N PRO A 13 8.06 -12.04 -2.30
CA PRO A 13 8.82 -13.30 -2.21
C PRO A 13 9.73 -13.40 -1.00
N ASP A 14 10.25 -12.27 -0.51
CA ASP A 14 11.01 -12.22 0.75
C ASP A 14 10.14 -11.60 1.83
N LEU A 15 9.43 -12.45 2.57
CA LEU A 15 8.43 -11.99 3.54
C LEU A 15 9.05 -11.23 4.71
N ALA A 16 10.24 -11.62 5.16
CA ALA A 16 10.92 -10.92 6.25
C ALA A 16 11.29 -9.49 5.85
N LYS A 17 11.81 -9.33 4.62
CA LYS A 17 12.14 -8.01 4.07
C LYS A 17 10.88 -7.16 3.91
N ALA A 18 9.79 -7.77 3.45
CA ALA A 18 8.52 -7.07 3.28
C ALA A 18 7.97 -6.58 4.61
N LYS A 19 7.97 -7.43 5.64
CA LYS A 19 7.50 -7.04 6.98
C LYS A 19 8.27 -5.84 7.52
N GLU A 20 9.58 -5.86 7.38
CA GLU A 20 10.41 -4.74 7.82
C GLU A 20 10.01 -3.46 7.07
N TRP A 21 9.90 -3.54 5.76
CA TRP A 21 9.59 -2.38 4.94
C TRP A 21 8.20 -1.81 5.24
N TYR A 22 7.16 -2.66 5.20
CA TYR A 22 5.78 -2.21 5.41
C TYR A 22 5.58 -1.69 6.82
N GLY A 23 6.18 -2.33 7.82
CA GLY A 23 6.11 -1.86 9.21
C GLY A 23 6.76 -0.51 9.40
N ARG A 24 7.95 -0.32 8.82
CA ARG A 24 8.69 0.93 8.94
C ARG A 24 8.03 2.07 8.16
N VAL A 25 7.66 1.81 6.91
CA VAL A 25 7.14 2.85 6.01
C VAL A 25 5.75 3.31 6.43
N PHE A 26 4.87 2.39 6.81
CA PHE A 26 3.50 2.73 7.16
C PHE A 26 3.21 2.73 8.66
N GLY A 27 4.18 2.35 9.49
CA GLY A 27 3.99 2.35 10.94
C GLY A 27 2.95 1.35 11.40
N ILE A 28 2.90 0.17 10.79
CA ILE A 28 1.91 -0.85 11.09
C ILE A 28 2.56 -2.12 11.62
N ALA A 29 1.82 -2.86 12.43
CA ALA A 29 2.24 -4.16 12.94
C ALA A 29 1.21 -5.22 12.50
N PRO A 30 1.64 -6.43 12.15
CA PRO A 30 0.71 -7.44 11.67
C PRO A 30 -0.19 -7.97 12.78
N TYR A 31 -1.45 -8.24 12.44
CA TYR A 31 -2.33 -8.99 13.33
C TYR A 31 -2.26 -10.50 13.06
N PHE A 32 -1.75 -10.87 11.90
CA PHE A 32 -1.52 -12.25 11.49
C PHE A 32 -0.12 -12.34 10.89
N ASP A 33 0.74 -13.21 11.45
CA ASP A 33 2.15 -13.26 11.07
C ASP A 33 2.63 -14.70 11.06
N GLU A 34 2.55 -15.33 9.88
CA GLU A 34 2.96 -16.70 9.67
C GLU A 34 3.94 -16.79 8.50
N PRO A 35 4.71 -17.88 8.36
CA PRO A 35 5.65 -17.99 7.25
C PRO A 35 5.02 -17.97 5.86
N PHE A 36 3.73 -18.23 5.76
CA PHE A 36 3.03 -18.31 4.47
C PHE A 36 2.17 -17.08 4.18
N TYR A 37 2.02 -16.14 5.12
CA TYR A 37 1.17 -14.96 4.91
C TYR A 37 1.29 -14.00 6.09
N VAL A 38 1.34 -12.71 5.78
CA VAL A 38 1.31 -11.65 6.79
C VAL A 38 0.13 -10.74 6.49
N GLY A 39 -0.69 -10.47 7.51
CA GLY A 39 -1.85 -9.60 7.37
C GLY A 39 -1.80 -8.42 8.34
N TYR A 40 -2.14 -7.25 7.83
CA TYR A 40 -2.24 -6.01 8.61
C TYR A 40 -3.67 -5.50 8.55
N ASN A 41 -4.14 -4.95 9.65
CA ASN A 41 -5.41 -4.23 9.67
C ASN A 41 -5.13 -2.76 9.37
N VAL A 42 -5.67 -2.26 8.27
CA VAL A 42 -5.51 -0.88 7.84
C VAL A 42 -6.89 -0.26 7.70
N GLY A 43 -7.32 0.44 8.74
CA GLY A 43 -8.64 1.08 8.75
C GLY A 43 -9.80 0.11 8.60
N GLY A 44 -9.65 -1.12 9.07
CA GLY A 44 -10.66 -2.17 8.94
C GLY A 44 -10.51 -3.04 7.70
N TYR A 45 -9.66 -2.66 6.76
CA TYR A 45 -9.36 -3.43 5.56
C TYR A 45 -8.05 -4.20 5.78
N GLU A 46 -7.90 -5.34 5.12
CA GLU A 46 -6.65 -6.08 5.23
C GLU A 46 -5.67 -5.70 4.14
N LEU A 47 -4.43 -5.44 4.54
CA LEU A 47 -3.28 -5.44 3.64
C LEU A 47 -2.55 -6.76 3.87
N GLY A 48 -2.46 -7.59 2.84
CA GLY A 48 -1.82 -8.90 2.94
C GLY A 48 -0.50 -8.93 2.19
N LEU A 49 0.45 -9.68 2.72
CA LEU A 49 1.72 -9.98 2.06
C LEU A 49 1.80 -11.48 1.85
N ASP A 50 1.98 -11.89 0.60
CA ASP A 50 1.97 -13.30 0.20
C ASP A 50 3.29 -13.65 -0.48
N PRO A 51 4.09 -14.56 0.07
CA PRO A 51 5.36 -14.95 -0.54
C PRO A 51 5.22 -15.88 -1.75
N ASP A 52 4.05 -16.46 -1.97
CA ASP A 52 3.83 -17.34 -3.12
C ASP A 52 3.65 -16.51 -4.38
N THR A 53 4.60 -16.62 -5.30
CA THR A 53 4.59 -15.87 -6.56
C THR A 53 4.38 -16.77 -7.79
N LYS A 54 3.90 -18.01 -7.59
CA LYS A 54 3.73 -18.95 -8.68
C LYS A 54 2.59 -18.55 -9.61
N GLY A 55 1.48 -18.07 -9.06
CA GLY A 55 0.33 -17.62 -9.84
C GLY A 55 0.44 -16.18 -10.29
N GLU A 56 0.78 -15.30 -9.35
CA GLU A 56 0.93 -13.87 -9.62
C GLU A 56 2.30 -13.39 -9.14
N LYS A 57 2.94 -12.56 -9.93
CA LYS A 57 4.25 -11.97 -9.60
C LYS A 57 4.07 -10.59 -8.99
N PRO A 58 5.07 -10.09 -8.23
CA PRO A 58 5.05 -8.69 -7.80
C PRO A 58 5.01 -7.76 -9.01
N GLY A 59 4.40 -6.61 -8.83
CA GLY A 59 4.37 -5.57 -9.86
C GLY A 59 2.99 -4.96 -10.01
N PRO A 60 2.90 -3.95 -10.90
CA PRO A 60 1.67 -3.17 -11.07
C PRO A 60 0.65 -3.85 -11.97
N GLY A 61 0.36 -5.05 -11.87
CA GLY A 61 -0.50 -5.92 -12.70
C GLY A 61 -1.81 -5.36 -13.29
N GLY A 62 -1.88 -4.06 -13.59
CA GLY A 62 -3.04 -3.43 -14.23
C GLY A 62 -4.01 -2.76 -13.26
N SER A 63 -3.98 -3.12 -12.00
CA SER A 63 -4.81 -2.49 -10.96
C SER A 63 -3.93 -1.85 -9.91
N VAL A 64 -4.37 -0.70 -9.38
CA VAL A 64 -3.67 -0.02 -8.29
C VAL A 64 -4.68 0.25 -7.18
N ALA A 65 -4.38 -0.26 -5.99
CA ALA A 65 -5.18 0.06 -4.82
C ALA A 65 -4.69 1.39 -4.25
N TYR A 66 -5.63 2.26 -3.88
CA TYR A 66 -5.33 3.55 -3.26
C TYR A 66 -5.70 3.52 -1.79
N TRP A 67 -4.71 3.84 -0.94
CA TRP A 67 -4.90 3.91 0.50
C TRP A 67 -5.06 5.36 0.92
N GLY A 68 -6.03 5.63 1.77
CA GLY A 68 -6.28 6.97 2.24
C GLY A 68 -5.20 7.47 3.18
N VAL A 69 -4.78 8.73 2.99
CA VAL A 69 -3.88 9.43 3.88
C VAL A 69 -4.46 10.80 4.21
N LYS A 70 -4.12 11.33 5.36
CA LYS A 70 -4.68 12.60 5.81
C LYS A 70 -4.02 13.79 5.11
N ASP A 71 -2.70 13.75 4.93
CA ASP A 71 -1.92 14.82 4.30
C ASP A 71 -0.91 14.18 3.36
N LEU A 72 -1.26 14.15 2.08
CA LEU A 72 -0.46 13.44 1.08
C LEU A 72 0.90 14.09 0.86
N LYS A 73 0.97 15.41 0.83
CA LYS A 73 2.24 16.10 0.59
C LYS A 73 3.23 15.85 1.73
N ALA A 74 2.77 15.94 2.97
CA ALA A 74 3.60 15.64 4.12
C ALA A 74 4.04 14.18 4.13
N MET A 75 3.15 13.26 3.78
CA MET A 75 3.46 11.84 3.67
C MET A 75 4.58 11.59 2.65
N LEU A 76 4.48 12.20 1.47
CA LEU A 76 5.49 12.01 0.42
C LEU A 76 6.84 12.57 0.83
N GLU A 77 6.89 13.70 1.52
CA GLU A 77 8.15 14.24 2.03
C GLU A 77 8.82 13.26 3.00
N LYS A 78 8.04 12.68 3.89
CA LYS A 78 8.54 11.66 4.82
C LYS A 78 9.07 10.43 4.08
N LEU A 79 8.31 9.97 3.09
CA LEU A 79 8.70 8.79 2.32
C LEU A 79 9.97 9.03 1.51
N GLU A 80 10.12 10.21 0.91
CA GLU A 80 11.37 10.57 0.22
C GLU A 80 12.56 10.58 1.16
N ALA A 81 12.40 11.09 2.37
CA ALA A 81 13.46 11.08 3.38
C ALA A 81 13.86 9.65 3.78
N GLU A 82 12.98 8.69 3.63
CA GLU A 82 13.24 7.28 3.89
C GLU A 82 13.64 6.50 2.63
N ASN A 83 13.94 7.18 1.54
CA ASN A 83 14.36 6.58 0.27
C ASN A 83 13.32 5.66 -0.37
N VAL A 84 12.05 5.92 -0.11
CA VAL A 84 10.96 5.20 -0.79
C VAL A 84 10.86 5.72 -2.23
N LYS A 85 10.71 4.79 -3.17
CA LYS A 85 10.59 5.17 -4.58
C LYS A 85 9.22 5.76 -4.85
N ILE A 86 9.21 7.03 -5.29
CA ILE A 86 7.97 7.71 -5.68
C ILE A 86 7.74 7.43 -7.17
N ALA A 87 6.72 6.64 -7.47
CA ALA A 87 6.39 6.28 -8.84
C ALA A 87 5.61 7.38 -9.55
N ARG A 88 4.73 8.07 -8.82
CA ARG A 88 3.98 9.23 -9.32
C ARG A 88 3.90 10.27 -8.22
N LYS A 89 4.27 11.49 -8.56
CA LYS A 89 4.20 12.63 -7.65
C LYS A 89 2.74 12.99 -7.35
N ALA A 90 2.51 13.75 -6.29
CA ALA A 90 1.18 14.22 -5.95
C ALA A 90 0.57 14.99 -7.13
N GLN A 91 -0.66 14.64 -7.47
CA GLN A 91 -1.40 15.24 -8.56
C GLN A 91 -2.81 15.55 -8.09
N ASP A 92 -3.28 16.78 -8.36
CA ASP A 92 -4.66 17.16 -8.09
C ASP A 92 -5.53 16.62 -9.24
N VAL A 93 -6.48 15.76 -8.90
CA VAL A 93 -7.39 15.18 -9.88
C VAL A 93 -8.78 15.82 -9.84
N GLY A 94 -8.89 16.95 -9.14
CA GLY A 94 -10.12 17.71 -9.04
C GLY A 94 -10.70 17.69 -7.64
N GLU A 95 -11.43 18.75 -7.28
CA GLU A 95 -12.15 18.90 -6.01
C GLU A 95 -11.27 18.73 -4.77
N GLY A 96 -9.99 19.09 -4.86
CA GLY A 96 -9.06 18.95 -3.75
C GLY A 96 -8.58 17.53 -3.48
N ILE A 97 -8.89 16.59 -4.37
CA ILE A 97 -8.44 15.21 -4.25
C ILE A 97 -7.04 15.09 -4.83
N LEU A 98 -6.10 14.63 -4.01
CA LEU A 98 -4.71 14.43 -4.41
C LEU A 98 -4.41 12.94 -4.45
N VAL A 99 -3.71 12.50 -5.49
CA VAL A 99 -3.28 11.10 -5.64
C VAL A 99 -1.78 11.04 -5.92
N ALA A 100 -1.16 9.95 -5.49
CA ALA A 100 0.24 9.65 -5.76
C ALA A 100 0.41 8.15 -5.79
N ALA A 101 1.59 7.68 -6.19
CA ALA A 101 1.91 6.27 -6.14
C ALA A 101 3.36 6.08 -5.74
N ILE A 102 3.61 5.04 -4.97
CA ILE A 102 4.96 4.63 -4.57
C ILE A 102 5.16 3.18 -4.98
N ASP A 103 6.41 2.76 -5.01
CA ASP A 103 6.74 1.35 -5.27
C ASP A 103 7.38 0.76 -4.03
N ASP A 104 7.00 -0.48 -3.71
CA ASP A 104 7.66 -1.25 -2.65
C ASP A 104 8.96 -1.86 -3.17
N PRO A 105 9.77 -2.53 -2.31
CA PRO A 105 11.05 -3.09 -2.75
C PRO A 105 10.95 -4.18 -3.82
N PHE A 106 9.76 -4.73 -4.05
CA PHE A 106 9.55 -5.80 -5.03
C PHE A 106 8.93 -5.29 -6.33
N GLY A 107 8.67 -3.98 -6.43
CA GLY A 107 8.06 -3.37 -7.60
C GLY A 107 6.54 -3.31 -7.56
N ASN A 108 5.91 -3.68 -6.46
CA ASN A 108 4.47 -3.49 -6.32
C ASN A 108 4.14 -2.01 -6.23
N ARG A 109 3.11 -1.60 -6.96
CA ARG A 109 2.66 -0.22 -6.93
C ARG A 109 1.58 -0.02 -5.87
N ILE A 110 1.77 1.01 -5.06
CA ILE A 110 0.87 1.34 -3.97
C ILE A 110 0.37 2.76 -4.20
N GLY A 111 -0.94 2.90 -4.39
CA GLY A 111 -1.57 4.21 -4.53
C GLY A 111 -1.83 4.84 -3.16
N LEU A 112 -1.68 6.15 -3.09
CA LEU A 112 -2.00 6.96 -1.92
C LEU A 112 -2.97 8.04 -2.35
N ILE A 113 -3.98 8.29 -1.54
CA ILE A 113 -5.02 9.27 -1.87
C ILE A 113 -5.40 10.10 -0.65
N GLU A 114 -5.44 11.41 -0.85
CA GLU A 114 -6.03 12.34 0.10
C GLU A 114 -7.35 12.79 -0.49
N ASN A 115 -8.46 12.35 0.10
CA ASN A 115 -9.79 12.72 -0.37
C ASN A 115 -10.58 13.31 0.80
N PRO A 116 -10.72 14.66 0.85
CA PRO A 116 -11.43 15.31 1.95
C PRO A 116 -12.92 15.01 1.97
N HIS A 117 -13.46 14.42 0.91
CA HIS A 117 -14.90 14.13 0.79
C HIS A 117 -15.24 12.68 1.11
N PHE A 118 -14.23 11.82 1.32
CA PHE A 118 -14.48 10.40 1.55
C PHE A 118 -15.15 10.16 2.90
N LYS A 119 -16.25 9.41 2.89
CA LYS A 119 -16.95 8.98 4.10
C LYS A 119 -17.37 7.53 3.94
N LEU A 120 -17.30 6.79 5.02
CA LEU A 120 -17.82 5.43 5.07
C LEU A 120 -19.31 5.43 5.41
#